data_72d1a4b1ede7fb8b4a807b31f98cd168
#
_entry.id   72d1a4b1ede7fb8b4a807b31f98cd168
#
_cell.length_a   1.000
_cell.length_b   1.000
_cell.length_c   1.000
_cell.angle_alpha   90.00
_cell.angle_beta   90.00
_cell.angle_gamma   90.00
#
_symmetry.space_group_name_H-M   'P 1'
#
loop_
_entity.id
_entity.type
_entity.pdbx_description
1 polymer ?
#
loop_
_entity_poly.entity_id
_entity_poly.type
_entity_poly.pdbx_seq_one_letter_code
_entity_poly.pdbx_strand_id
1 'polypeptide(L)'
;EYGIDWKNLDVTAHDLQVQNLSYSDGRTAGTVKNLSASERSGYEILAMSGKTTVGKDRTSIRNLHILDKWSDISMTEYAMEYAGVSSFSNYIEEVVMTGNIFNSRVDFKSISYFAPALVKMKSVINLRKADMNGPVKDMYIRNFDFHETYSGVSGSIDGRLSGLPSASGMLLDFRLDNMAFTTDELGTFIRGFAPGASIDLSKFAPGTRFRFNGNANGTLNRLKVKGNITSSLGALTADAYIRDILTNGKAC
;
A
#
# COMPACT_ATOMS: atom_id res chain seq x y z
N GLU A 1 8.80 -5.32 -20.30
CA GLU A 1 8.39 -4.17 -19.48
C GLU A 1 8.16 -4.67 -18.06
N TYR A 2 8.60 -3.90 -17.03
CA TYR A 2 8.43 -4.32 -15.65
C TYR A 2 7.02 -3.98 -15.15
N GLY A 3 6.41 -4.90 -14.39
CA GLY A 3 5.06 -4.74 -13.83
C GLY A 3 3.98 -5.42 -14.65
N ILE A 4 2.78 -5.49 -14.06
CA ILE A 4 1.63 -6.16 -14.65
C ILE A 4 1.09 -5.33 -15.82
N ASP A 5 0.96 -5.97 -17.00
CA ASP A 5 0.26 -5.39 -18.15
C ASP A 5 -1.24 -5.64 -18.03
N TRP A 6 -1.95 -4.67 -17.48
CA TRP A 6 -3.40 -4.76 -17.25
C TRP A 6 -4.24 -4.91 -18.52
N LYS A 7 -3.68 -4.52 -19.68
CA LYS A 7 -4.37 -4.65 -20.99
C LYS A 7 -4.23 -6.04 -21.57
N ASN A 8 -3.14 -6.74 -21.23
CA ASN A 8 -2.80 -8.06 -21.72
C ASN A 8 -2.45 -9.00 -20.56
N LEU A 9 -3.35 -9.06 -19.56
CA LEU A 9 -3.17 -9.90 -18.38
C LEU A 9 -3.08 -11.37 -18.78
N ASP A 10 -1.99 -12.01 -18.39
CA ASP A 10 -1.71 -13.42 -18.70
C ASP A 10 -1.36 -14.16 -17.39
N VAL A 11 -2.36 -14.84 -16.86
CA VAL A 11 -2.28 -15.54 -15.57
C VAL A 11 -2.37 -17.04 -15.77
N THR A 12 -1.37 -17.75 -15.26
CA THR A 12 -1.37 -19.22 -15.20
C THR A 12 -1.65 -19.67 -13.77
N ALA A 13 -2.75 -20.39 -13.56
CA ALA A 13 -3.02 -21.07 -12.30
C ALA A 13 -2.25 -22.39 -12.25
N HIS A 14 -1.50 -22.63 -11.16
CA HIS A 14 -0.71 -23.85 -10.94
C HIS A 14 -1.43 -24.84 -10.04
N ASP A 15 -2.15 -24.36 -9.04
CA ASP A 15 -3.02 -25.16 -8.16
C ASP A 15 -4.26 -24.35 -7.81
N LEU A 16 -5.42 -25.00 -7.83
CA LEU A 16 -6.69 -24.43 -7.42
C LEU A 16 -7.55 -25.51 -6.73
N GLN A 17 -7.74 -25.31 -5.42
CA GLN A 17 -8.56 -26.19 -4.60
C GLN A 17 -9.76 -25.43 -4.06
N VAL A 18 -10.95 -25.81 -4.50
CA VAL A 18 -12.22 -25.21 -4.07
C VAL A 18 -13.10 -26.25 -3.40
N GLN A 19 -13.71 -25.87 -2.29
CA GLN A 19 -14.64 -26.69 -1.52
C GLN A 19 -15.94 -25.92 -1.27
N ASN A 20 -17.00 -26.68 -0.93
CA ASN A 20 -18.32 -26.13 -0.58
C ASN A 20 -18.88 -25.20 -1.67
N LEU A 21 -18.68 -25.57 -2.92
CA LEU A 21 -19.21 -24.80 -4.04
C LEU A 21 -20.75 -24.86 -4.05
N SER A 22 -21.38 -23.70 -4.11
CA SER A 22 -22.84 -23.56 -4.15
C SER A 22 -23.24 -22.44 -5.10
N TYR A 23 -24.44 -22.54 -5.66
CA TYR A 23 -25.05 -21.49 -6.47
C TYR A 23 -26.48 -21.24 -5.98
N SER A 24 -26.79 -20.01 -5.63
CA SER A 24 -28.13 -19.57 -5.21
C SER A 24 -28.30 -18.09 -5.52
N ASP A 25 -29.49 -17.69 -5.94
CA ASP A 25 -29.89 -16.31 -6.17
C ASP A 25 -28.91 -15.50 -7.04
N GLY A 26 -28.41 -16.13 -8.12
CA GLY A 26 -27.44 -15.50 -9.02
C GLY A 26 -26.05 -15.29 -8.42
N ARG A 27 -25.72 -15.94 -7.31
CA ARG A 27 -24.42 -15.88 -6.64
C ARG A 27 -23.78 -17.25 -6.57
N THR A 28 -22.50 -17.30 -6.89
CA THR A 28 -21.65 -18.49 -6.68
C THR A 28 -20.83 -18.26 -5.42
N ALA A 29 -20.89 -19.20 -4.49
CA ALA A 29 -20.08 -19.17 -3.27
C ALA A 29 -19.23 -20.42 -3.15
N GLY A 30 -18.05 -20.31 -2.56
CA GLY A 30 -17.14 -21.43 -2.32
C GLY A 30 -16.03 -21.06 -1.36
N THR A 31 -15.29 -22.06 -0.91
CA THR A 31 -14.08 -21.87 -0.10
C THR A 31 -12.87 -22.23 -0.94
N VAL A 32 -12.07 -21.24 -1.31
CA VAL A 32 -10.75 -21.46 -1.89
C VAL A 32 -9.83 -21.89 -0.75
N LYS A 33 -9.37 -23.13 -0.79
CA LYS A 33 -8.42 -23.69 0.19
C LYS A 33 -7.00 -23.36 -0.18
N ASN A 34 -6.71 -23.40 -1.46
CA ASN A 34 -5.45 -22.94 -2.03
C ASN A 34 -5.68 -22.48 -3.48
N LEU A 35 -5.02 -21.38 -3.82
CA LEU A 35 -4.77 -20.96 -5.19
C LEU A 35 -3.31 -20.54 -5.26
N SER A 36 -2.54 -21.12 -6.18
CA SER A 36 -1.25 -20.60 -6.60
C SER A 36 -1.29 -20.23 -8.07
N ALA A 37 -0.66 -19.12 -8.41
CA ALA A 37 -0.70 -18.59 -9.77
C ALA A 37 0.53 -17.72 -10.05
N SER A 38 0.87 -17.61 -11.34
CA SER A 38 1.90 -16.67 -11.82
C SER A 38 1.35 -15.80 -12.93
N GLU A 39 1.82 -14.57 -13.00
CA GLU A 39 1.53 -13.64 -14.08
C GLU A 39 2.80 -13.44 -14.93
N ARG A 40 2.64 -13.19 -16.22
CA ARG A 40 3.72 -13.09 -17.21
C ARG A 40 4.83 -12.09 -16.83
N SER A 41 4.52 -11.05 -16.06
CA SER A 41 5.52 -10.10 -15.51
C SER A 41 6.50 -10.72 -14.52
N GLY A 42 6.22 -11.95 -14.05
CA GLY A 42 6.97 -12.65 -13.00
C GLY A 42 6.42 -12.44 -11.58
N TYR A 43 5.25 -11.80 -11.43
CA TYR A 43 4.54 -11.81 -10.17
C TYR A 43 3.95 -13.20 -9.89
N GLU A 44 4.14 -13.71 -8.67
CA GLU A 44 3.68 -15.03 -8.27
C GLU A 44 2.94 -14.97 -6.94
N ILE A 45 1.73 -15.51 -6.92
CA ILE A 45 0.99 -15.87 -5.71
C ILE A 45 1.38 -17.31 -5.37
N LEU A 46 2.05 -17.50 -4.25
CA LEU A 46 2.47 -18.81 -3.75
C LEU A 46 1.29 -19.57 -3.12
N ALA A 47 0.44 -18.83 -2.39
CA ALA A 47 -0.78 -19.34 -1.81
C ALA A 47 -1.81 -18.24 -1.64
N MET A 48 -3.06 -18.51 -1.95
CA MET A 48 -4.20 -17.67 -1.62
C MET A 48 -5.33 -18.55 -1.11
N SER A 49 -5.98 -18.11 -0.04
CA SER A 49 -7.15 -18.80 0.51
C SER A 49 -8.21 -17.82 1.00
N GLY A 50 -9.46 -18.28 1.11
CA GLY A 50 -10.57 -17.45 1.61
C GLY A 50 -11.94 -18.00 1.23
N LYS A 51 -13.00 -17.44 1.83
CA LYS A 51 -14.40 -17.74 1.51
C LYS A 51 -14.88 -16.75 0.46
N THR A 52 -15.07 -17.20 -0.76
CA THR A 52 -15.41 -16.37 -1.91
C THR A 52 -16.88 -16.39 -2.21
N THR A 53 -17.44 -15.24 -2.53
CA THR A 53 -18.80 -15.09 -3.10
C THR A 53 -18.70 -14.20 -4.32
N VAL A 54 -19.16 -14.67 -5.46
CA VAL A 54 -19.17 -13.97 -6.74
C VAL A 54 -20.62 -13.73 -7.17
N GLY A 55 -21.00 -12.49 -7.34
CA GLY A 55 -22.30 -12.05 -7.85
C GLY A 55 -22.15 -11.23 -9.13
N LYS A 56 -23.27 -10.75 -9.65
CA LYS A 56 -23.30 -9.93 -10.89
C LYS A 56 -22.68 -8.54 -10.74
N ASP A 57 -22.71 -8.01 -9.52
CA ASP A 57 -22.34 -6.62 -9.15
C ASP A 57 -21.35 -6.53 -7.98
N ARG A 58 -21.04 -7.66 -7.36
CA ARG A 58 -20.11 -7.73 -6.23
C ARG A 58 -19.41 -9.08 -6.17
N THR A 59 -18.11 -9.03 -5.95
CA THR A 59 -17.29 -10.16 -5.53
C THR A 59 -16.70 -9.86 -4.16
N SER A 60 -16.76 -10.82 -3.23
CA SER A 60 -16.12 -10.68 -1.92
C SER A 60 -15.37 -11.93 -1.52
N ILE A 61 -14.30 -11.75 -0.76
CA ILE A 61 -13.50 -12.83 -0.19
C ILE A 61 -13.34 -12.51 1.30
N ARG A 62 -13.89 -13.35 2.16
CA ARG A 62 -13.73 -13.26 3.61
C ARG A 62 -12.61 -14.16 4.11
N ASN A 63 -11.94 -13.74 5.17
CA ASN A 63 -10.75 -14.39 5.71
C ASN A 63 -9.72 -14.65 4.61
N LEU A 64 -9.48 -13.62 3.79
CA LEU A 64 -8.51 -13.68 2.71
C LEU A 64 -7.10 -13.72 3.30
N HIS A 65 -6.30 -14.68 2.83
CA HIS A 65 -4.88 -14.74 3.05
C HIS A 65 -4.18 -14.86 1.70
N ILE A 66 -3.20 -14.01 1.46
CA ILE A 66 -2.36 -14.02 0.25
C ILE A 66 -0.91 -14.06 0.69
N LEU A 67 -0.20 -15.06 0.21
CA LEU A 67 1.25 -15.19 0.33
C LEU A 67 1.86 -15.09 -1.06
N ASP A 68 2.70 -14.10 -1.29
CA ASP A 68 3.58 -14.03 -2.44
C ASP A 68 5.06 -14.23 -2.04
N LYS A 69 6.00 -14.01 -2.96
CA LYS A 69 7.44 -14.17 -2.68
C LYS A 69 7.96 -13.25 -1.58
N TRP A 70 7.31 -12.12 -1.34
CA TRP A 70 7.84 -11.04 -0.50
C TRP A 70 6.86 -10.58 0.57
N SER A 71 5.55 -10.74 0.32
CA SER A 71 4.48 -10.26 1.20
C SER A 71 3.62 -11.39 1.72
N ASP A 72 3.08 -11.17 2.92
CA ASP A 72 2.12 -12.03 3.60
C ASP A 72 0.97 -11.15 4.08
N ILE A 73 -0.19 -11.25 3.43
CA ILE A 73 -1.30 -10.33 3.59
C ILE A 73 -2.54 -11.07 4.06
N SER A 74 -3.09 -10.62 5.18
CA SER A 74 -4.35 -11.11 5.74
C SER A 74 -5.40 -10.01 5.76
N MET A 75 -6.63 -10.35 5.31
CA MET A 75 -7.77 -9.45 5.33
C MET A 75 -8.99 -10.14 5.92
N THR A 76 -9.72 -9.43 6.78
CA THR A 76 -11.02 -9.91 7.28
C THR A 76 -12.00 -10.07 6.13
N GLU A 77 -12.06 -9.06 5.27
CA GLU A 77 -12.82 -9.07 4.03
C GLU A 77 -12.10 -8.22 2.98
N TYR A 78 -12.11 -8.70 1.75
CA TYR A 78 -11.83 -7.93 0.55
C TYR A 78 -13.05 -8.01 -0.36
N ALA A 79 -13.51 -6.89 -0.88
CA ALA A 79 -14.62 -6.88 -1.82
C ALA A 79 -14.38 -5.93 -2.98
N MET A 80 -14.97 -6.28 -4.11
CA MET A 80 -15.03 -5.46 -5.32
C MET A 80 -16.50 -5.24 -5.67
N GLU A 81 -16.90 -4.00 -5.89
CA GLU A 81 -18.21 -3.60 -6.39
C GLU A 81 -18.07 -3.02 -7.78
N TYR A 82 -18.93 -3.44 -8.69
CA TYR A 82 -18.88 -3.10 -10.12
C TYR A 82 -20.29 -3.14 -10.75
N ALA A 83 -20.52 -2.36 -11.81
CA ALA A 83 -21.81 -2.34 -12.49
C ALA A 83 -22.11 -3.63 -13.27
N GLY A 84 -21.08 -4.36 -13.67
CA GLY A 84 -21.13 -5.63 -14.40
C GLY A 84 -19.74 -6.08 -14.84
N VAL A 85 -19.66 -7.20 -15.53
CA VAL A 85 -18.39 -7.77 -16.02
C VAL A 85 -17.62 -6.78 -16.92
N SER A 86 -18.33 -5.91 -17.66
CA SER A 86 -17.72 -4.87 -18.50
C SER A 86 -16.86 -3.86 -17.71
N SER A 87 -17.17 -3.63 -16.44
CA SER A 87 -16.37 -2.73 -15.59
C SER A 87 -14.92 -3.19 -15.39
N PHE A 88 -14.63 -4.47 -15.58
CA PHE A 88 -13.26 -4.98 -15.49
C PHE A 88 -12.36 -4.54 -16.66
N SER A 89 -12.93 -4.14 -17.80
CA SER A 89 -12.16 -3.50 -18.87
C SER A 89 -11.69 -2.09 -18.52
N ASN A 90 -12.34 -1.45 -17.52
CA ASN A 90 -11.96 -0.15 -16.97
C ASN A 90 -11.77 -0.24 -15.44
N TYR A 91 -11.10 -1.31 -15.00
CA TYR A 91 -10.93 -1.70 -13.59
C TYR A 91 -10.46 -0.56 -12.69
N ILE A 92 -9.50 0.24 -13.19
CA ILE A 92 -8.88 1.34 -12.45
C ILE A 92 -9.91 2.40 -12.03
N GLU A 93 -10.93 2.62 -12.83
CA GLU A 93 -11.92 3.68 -12.64
C GLU A 93 -13.24 3.20 -12.06
N GLU A 94 -13.69 2.00 -12.46
CA GLU A 94 -15.07 1.55 -12.26
C GLU A 94 -15.22 0.49 -11.17
N VAL A 95 -14.13 -0.18 -10.78
CA VAL A 95 -14.20 -1.20 -9.73
C VAL A 95 -13.86 -0.56 -8.39
N VAL A 96 -14.86 -0.46 -7.51
CA VAL A 96 -14.68 0.04 -6.14
C VAL A 96 -14.23 -1.11 -5.25
N MET A 97 -13.07 -0.97 -4.64
CA MET A 97 -12.52 -1.96 -3.74
C MET A 97 -12.70 -1.55 -2.28
N THR A 98 -12.98 -2.51 -1.43
CA THR A 98 -12.90 -2.37 0.03
C THR A 98 -12.05 -3.49 0.60
N GLY A 99 -11.24 -3.18 1.62
CA GLY A 99 -10.40 -4.18 2.27
C GLY A 99 -10.08 -3.78 3.70
N ASN A 100 -10.06 -4.77 4.60
CA ASN A 100 -9.67 -4.61 5.99
C ASN A 100 -8.45 -5.49 6.25
N ILE A 101 -7.26 -4.90 6.14
CA ILE A 101 -5.97 -5.58 6.32
C ILE A 101 -5.64 -5.64 7.82
N PHE A 102 -5.07 -6.75 8.27
CA PHE A 102 -4.58 -6.90 9.63
C PHE A 102 -3.36 -7.82 9.70
N ASN A 103 -2.48 -7.57 10.66
CA ASN A 103 -1.31 -8.40 10.95
C ASN A 103 -0.56 -8.88 9.70
N SER A 104 -0.27 -7.95 8.79
CA SER A 104 0.27 -8.25 7.47
C SER A 104 1.68 -7.70 7.32
N ARG A 105 2.49 -8.40 6.52
CA ARG A 105 3.80 -7.95 6.08
C ARG A 105 3.73 -7.61 4.59
N VAL A 106 4.01 -6.38 4.24
CA VAL A 106 3.95 -5.89 2.86
C VAL A 106 5.32 -5.39 2.43
N ASP A 107 5.89 -6.02 1.42
CA ASP A 107 7.14 -5.57 0.78
C ASP A 107 6.81 -4.71 -0.44
N PHE A 108 7.45 -3.56 -0.57
CA PHE A 108 7.26 -2.67 -1.73
C PHE A 108 7.65 -3.34 -3.06
N LYS A 109 8.43 -4.41 -3.01
CA LYS A 109 8.72 -5.22 -4.18
C LYS A 109 7.47 -5.88 -4.75
N SER A 110 6.55 -6.38 -3.90
CA SER A 110 5.23 -6.87 -4.36
C SER A 110 4.41 -5.74 -4.97
N ILE A 111 4.33 -4.59 -4.27
CA ILE A 111 3.54 -3.44 -4.73
C ILE A 111 4.08 -2.92 -6.07
N SER A 112 5.38 -2.97 -6.31
CA SER A 112 6.00 -2.45 -7.53
C SER A 112 5.57 -3.18 -8.80
N TYR A 113 5.07 -4.42 -8.73
CA TYR A 113 4.47 -5.10 -9.88
C TYR A 113 3.16 -4.42 -10.31
N PHE A 114 2.41 -3.89 -9.36
CA PHE A 114 1.15 -3.18 -9.58
C PHE A 114 1.35 -1.68 -9.86
N ALA A 115 2.42 -1.11 -9.32
CA ALA A 115 2.82 0.28 -9.48
C ALA A 115 4.31 0.39 -9.80
N PRO A 116 4.73 0.19 -11.07
CA PRO A 116 6.14 0.10 -11.48
C PRO A 116 7.00 1.30 -11.10
N ALA A 117 6.41 2.47 -10.96
CA ALA A 117 7.11 3.66 -10.49
C ALA A 117 7.72 3.52 -9.09
N LEU A 118 7.21 2.60 -8.28
CA LEU A 118 7.68 2.34 -6.92
C LEU A 118 8.83 1.31 -6.85
N VAL A 119 9.30 0.81 -8.00
CA VAL A 119 10.34 -0.26 -8.08
C VAL A 119 11.66 0.10 -7.38
N LYS A 120 11.97 1.39 -7.26
CA LYS A 120 13.17 1.88 -6.57
C LYS A 120 13.00 1.98 -5.06
N MET A 121 11.78 1.93 -4.56
CA MET A 121 11.51 1.97 -3.12
C MET A 121 11.87 0.62 -2.49
N LYS A 122 12.69 0.68 -1.44
CA LYS A 122 13.14 -0.50 -0.69
C LYS A 122 12.60 -0.37 0.73
N SER A 123 11.40 -0.87 0.93
CA SER A 123 10.75 -0.84 2.24
C SER A 123 9.93 -2.09 2.47
N VAL A 124 9.87 -2.52 3.70
CA VAL A 124 9.00 -3.59 4.19
C VAL A 124 8.21 -3.06 5.36
N ILE A 125 6.91 -3.11 5.25
CA ILE A 125 5.98 -2.59 6.24
C ILE A 125 5.25 -3.73 6.92
N ASN A 126 5.31 -3.76 8.24
CA ASN A 126 4.41 -4.58 9.06
C ASN A 126 3.19 -3.74 9.40
N LEU A 127 2.04 -4.17 8.92
CA LEU A 127 0.74 -3.55 9.15
C LEU A 127 0.02 -4.25 10.29
N ARG A 128 -0.31 -3.54 11.37
CA ARG A 128 -1.25 -4.04 12.39
C ARG A 128 -2.67 -3.97 11.88
N LYS A 129 -3.01 -2.87 11.24
CA LYS A 129 -4.32 -2.62 10.65
C LYS A 129 -4.20 -1.63 9.50
N ALA A 130 -5.05 -1.79 8.50
CA ALA A 130 -5.30 -0.79 7.47
C ALA A 130 -6.67 -1.05 6.85
N ASP A 131 -7.43 0.01 6.61
CA ASP A 131 -8.71 -0.05 5.90
C ASP A 131 -8.55 0.70 4.57
N MET A 132 -9.00 0.10 3.47
CA MET A 132 -8.97 0.72 2.14
C MET A 132 -10.38 0.75 1.54
N ASN A 133 -10.69 1.84 0.82
CA ASN A 133 -11.95 1.99 0.12
C ASN A 133 -11.80 2.92 -1.08
N GLY A 134 -12.30 2.50 -2.24
CA GLY A 134 -12.34 3.28 -3.47
C GLY A 134 -11.82 2.55 -4.69
N PRO A 135 -11.98 3.10 -5.89
CA PRO A 135 -11.32 2.61 -7.09
C PRO A 135 -9.81 2.87 -7.04
N VAL A 136 -9.05 2.14 -7.86
CA VAL A 136 -7.56 2.29 -7.90
C VAL A 136 -7.14 3.73 -8.09
N LYS A 137 -7.84 4.47 -8.97
CA LYS A 137 -7.51 5.88 -9.26
C LYS A 137 -7.77 6.84 -8.11
N ASP A 138 -8.56 6.43 -7.10
CA ASP A 138 -9.03 7.29 -6.02
C ASP A 138 -9.32 6.49 -4.74
N MET A 139 -8.29 6.19 -3.99
CA MET A 139 -8.32 5.29 -2.84
C MET A 139 -8.27 6.07 -1.52
N TYR A 140 -9.22 5.80 -0.65
CA TYR A 140 -9.15 6.21 0.75
C TYR A 140 -8.46 5.13 1.57
N ILE A 141 -7.53 5.56 2.42
CA ILE A 141 -6.79 4.72 3.35
C ILE A 141 -7.08 5.25 4.76
N ARG A 142 -7.45 4.35 5.67
CA ARG A 142 -7.73 4.69 7.07
C ARG A 142 -7.06 3.69 8.00
N ASN A 143 -6.77 4.14 9.22
CA ASN A 143 -6.19 3.30 10.25
C ASN A 143 -4.92 2.55 9.77
N PHE A 144 -4.14 3.14 8.85
CA PHE A 144 -2.93 2.53 8.33
C PHE A 144 -1.84 2.58 9.41
N ASP A 145 -1.91 1.62 10.32
CA ASP A 145 -1.03 1.50 11.47
C ASP A 145 0.14 0.58 11.11
N PHE A 146 1.33 1.15 11.06
CA PHE A 146 2.49 0.48 10.48
C PHE A 146 3.76 0.59 11.33
N HIS A 147 4.64 -0.36 11.08
CA HIS A 147 6.05 -0.33 11.49
C HIS A 147 6.91 -0.70 10.28
N GLU A 148 7.80 0.19 9.88
CA GLU A 148 8.74 -0.06 8.78
C GLU A 148 9.96 -0.84 9.30
N THR A 149 10.23 -1.99 8.68
CA THR A 149 11.14 -3.00 9.23
C THR A 149 12.61 -2.58 9.22
N TYR A 150 13.06 -1.87 8.19
CA TYR A 150 14.48 -1.54 8.03
C TYR A 150 14.89 -0.30 8.82
N SER A 151 14.02 0.66 8.95
CA SER A 151 14.30 1.90 9.67
C SER A 151 13.84 1.87 11.12
N GLY A 152 12.75 1.16 11.42
CA GLY A 152 12.10 1.20 12.72
C GLY A 152 11.04 2.30 12.85
N VAL A 153 10.87 3.16 11.85
CA VAL A 153 9.82 4.20 11.85
C VAL A 153 8.44 3.55 11.95
N SER A 154 7.61 4.09 12.81
CA SER A 154 6.24 3.63 13.02
C SER A 154 5.27 4.78 13.14
N GLY A 155 3.97 4.52 12.94
CA GLY A 155 2.93 5.53 13.06
C GLY A 155 1.63 5.09 12.43
N SER A 156 0.69 6.04 12.34
CA SER A 156 -0.59 5.83 11.68
C SER A 156 -0.82 6.87 10.59
N ILE A 157 -1.44 6.43 9.50
CA ILE A 157 -1.76 7.28 8.34
C ILE A 157 -3.24 7.13 8.02
N ASP A 158 -3.91 8.27 7.85
CA ASP A 158 -5.25 8.36 7.27
C ASP A 158 -5.23 9.32 6.10
N GLY A 159 -5.97 9.04 5.04
CA GLY A 159 -6.10 9.99 3.95
C GLY A 159 -6.52 9.42 2.63
N ARG A 160 -6.17 10.13 1.57
CA ARG A 160 -6.55 9.83 0.20
C ARG A 160 -5.32 9.77 -0.69
N LEU A 161 -5.34 8.77 -1.55
CA LEU A 161 -4.37 8.55 -2.61
C LEU A 161 -5.11 8.59 -3.93
N SER A 162 -4.81 9.52 -4.82
CA SER A 162 -5.46 9.63 -6.12
C SER A 162 -4.47 9.73 -7.27
N GLY A 163 -4.93 9.46 -8.50
CA GLY A 163 -4.13 9.55 -9.71
C GLY A 163 -3.33 8.30 -10.07
N LEU A 164 -3.49 7.19 -9.34
CA LEU A 164 -2.90 5.89 -9.73
C LEU A 164 -3.50 5.39 -11.07
N PRO A 165 -2.73 4.64 -11.87
CA PRO A 165 -1.37 4.14 -11.66
C PRO A 165 -0.26 5.11 -12.06
N SER A 166 -0.58 6.35 -12.47
CA SER A 166 0.42 7.34 -12.88
C SER A 166 1.16 7.88 -11.67
N ALA A 167 2.43 7.54 -11.51
CA ALA A 167 3.23 8.07 -10.41
C ALA A 167 3.44 9.58 -10.46
N SER A 168 3.54 10.17 -11.66
CA SER A 168 3.69 11.62 -11.83
C SER A 168 2.41 12.39 -11.55
N GLY A 169 1.25 11.75 -11.72
CA GLY A 169 -0.08 12.28 -11.43
C GLY A 169 -0.60 11.94 -10.04
N MET A 170 0.13 11.13 -9.29
CA MET A 170 -0.30 10.69 -7.96
C MET A 170 -0.32 11.84 -6.97
N LEU A 171 -1.48 12.05 -6.36
CA LEU A 171 -1.72 13.03 -5.30
C LEU A 171 -1.88 12.30 -3.97
N LEU A 172 -1.18 12.77 -2.97
CA LEU A 172 -1.26 12.33 -1.59
C LEU A 172 -1.95 13.42 -0.76
N ASP A 173 -2.91 13.03 0.04
CA ASP A 173 -3.55 13.88 1.05
C ASP A 173 -3.67 13.07 2.33
N PHE A 174 -2.62 13.09 3.15
CA PHE A 174 -2.47 12.26 4.32
C PHE A 174 -2.37 13.05 5.61
N ARG A 175 -3.08 12.58 6.62
CA ARG A 175 -2.84 12.89 8.02
C ARG A 175 -1.90 11.82 8.59
N LEU A 176 -0.88 12.27 9.28
CA LEU A 176 0.16 11.47 9.91
C LEU A 176 0.02 11.60 11.43
N ASP A 177 -0.29 10.51 12.10
CA ASP A 177 -0.51 10.49 13.54
C ASP A 177 0.52 9.60 14.25
N ASN A 178 1.05 10.09 15.36
CA ASN A 178 2.00 9.37 16.22
C ASN A 178 3.19 8.76 15.47
N MET A 179 3.67 9.44 14.41
CA MET A 179 4.88 9.02 13.73
C MET A 179 6.05 9.05 14.71
N ALA A 180 6.63 7.90 15.00
CA ALA A 180 7.72 7.73 15.95
C ALA A 180 8.99 7.31 15.23
N PHE A 181 10.09 8.00 15.51
CA PHE A 181 11.40 7.75 14.89
C PHE A 181 12.53 8.34 15.73
N THR A 182 13.75 7.85 15.52
CA THR A 182 14.99 8.51 15.91
C THR A 182 15.63 9.24 14.73
N THR A 183 16.70 10.01 14.98
CA THR A 183 17.48 10.66 13.91
C THR A 183 17.95 9.65 12.84
N ASP A 184 18.45 8.50 13.27
CA ASP A 184 19.03 7.50 12.38
C ASP A 184 17.93 6.74 11.60
N GLU A 185 16.83 6.43 12.30
CA GLU A 185 15.65 5.80 11.71
C GLU A 185 15.03 6.67 10.62
N LEU A 186 14.86 7.98 10.87
CA LEU A 186 14.31 8.90 9.87
C LEU A 186 15.17 8.96 8.61
N GLY A 187 16.49 9.05 8.77
CA GLY A 187 17.42 9.05 7.64
C GLY A 187 17.33 7.75 6.81
N THR A 188 17.22 6.61 7.47
CA THR A 188 17.08 5.30 6.83
C THR A 188 15.72 5.18 6.11
N PHE A 189 14.63 5.61 6.75
CA PHE A 189 13.29 5.63 6.19
C PHE A 189 13.25 6.47 4.90
N ILE A 190 13.75 7.71 4.95
CA ILE A 190 13.77 8.59 3.78
C ILE A 190 14.55 7.96 2.63
N ARG A 191 15.72 7.37 2.87
CA ARG A 191 16.50 6.69 1.82
C ARG A 191 15.77 5.48 1.22
N GLY A 192 14.95 4.78 2.01
CA GLY A 192 14.13 3.66 1.53
C GLY A 192 13.07 4.09 0.51
N PHE A 193 12.44 5.23 0.74
CA PHE A 193 11.37 5.77 -0.13
C PHE A 193 11.91 6.71 -1.22
N ALA A 194 12.97 7.45 -0.93
CA ALA A 194 13.59 8.42 -1.84
C ALA A 194 15.12 8.26 -1.81
N PRO A 195 15.68 7.28 -2.55
CA PRO A 195 17.11 6.93 -2.45
C PRO A 195 18.10 8.07 -2.72
N GLY A 196 17.66 9.12 -3.42
CA GLY A 196 18.48 10.32 -3.67
C GLY A 196 18.27 11.47 -2.66
N ALA A 197 17.33 11.31 -1.72
CA ALA A 197 17.05 12.34 -0.74
C ALA A 197 18.01 12.23 0.47
N SER A 198 18.37 13.39 1.02
CA SER A 198 19.12 13.50 2.27
C SER A 198 18.44 14.53 3.19
N ILE A 199 18.49 14.27 4.48
CA ILE A 199 18.05 15.21 5.50
C ILE A 199 19.24 15.48 6.43
N ASP A 200 19.52 16.75 6.70
CA ASP A 200 20.56 17.12 7.66
C ASP A 200 19.98 17.12 9.09
N LEU A 201 20.34 16.10 9.84
CA LEU A 201 19.98 15.91 11.23
C LEU A 201 21.19 16.10 12.17
N SER A 202 22.31 16.62 11.68
CA SER A 202 23.58 16.77 12.43
C SER A 202 23.46 17.65 13.68
N LYS A 203 22.43 18.51 13.74
CA LYS A 203 22.15 19.36 14.92
C LYS A 203 21.55 18.61 16.10
N PHE A 204 21.10 17.36 15.90
CA PHE A 204 20.51 16.55 16.94
C PHE A 204 21.47 15.41 17.33
N ALA A 205 21.50 15.07 18.61
CA ALA A 205 22.30 13.95 19.08
C ALA A 205 21.81 12.64 18.43
N PRO A 206 22.71 11.71 18.03
CA PRO A 206 22.33 10.40 17.56
C PRO A 206 21.37 9.71 18.53
N GLY A 207 20.36 8.99 18.01
CA GLY A 207 19.37 8.30 18.82
C GLY A 207 18.32 9.22 19.49
N THR A 208 18.32 10.54 19.25
CA THR A 208 17.25 11.40 19.73
C THR A 208 15.90 10.92 19.18
N ARG A 209 14.96 10.68 20.09
CA ARG A 209 13.61 10.22 19.76
C ARG A 209 12.66 11.37 19.48
N PHE A 210 11.92 11.24 18.41
CA PHE A 210 10.90 12.19 17.97
C PHE A 210 9.54 11.55 17.82
N ARG A 211 8.51 12.38 18.02
CA ARG A 211 7.14 12.09 17.58
C ARG A 211 6.68 13.22 16.68
N PHE A 212 6.04 12.85 15.56
CA PHE A 212 5.48 13.82 14.63
C PHE A 212 3.98 13.55 14.44
N ASN A 213 3.19 14.63 14.48
CA ASN A 213 1.79 14.65 14.09
C ASN A 213 1.58 15.79 13.10
N GLY A 214 0.95 15.50 11.98
CA GLY A 214 0.79 16.50 10.93
C GLY A 214 0.14 15.97 9.67
N ASN A 215 0.42 16.65 8.56
CA ASN A 215 -0.15 16.31 7.26
C ASN A 215 0.97 16.23 6.21
N ALA A 216 0.77 15.37 5.21
CA ALA A 216 1.60 15.29 4.02
C ALA A 216 0.70 15.41 2.79
N ASN A 217 0.83 16.52 2.03
CA ASN A 217 -0.06 16.84 0.92
C ASN A 217 0.75 17.21 -0.33
N GLY A 218 0.34 16.71 -1.48
CA GLY A 218 0.94 17.03 -2.77
C GLY A 218 1.23 15.83 -3.63
N THR A 219 2.08 16.00 -4.62
CA THR A 219 2.56 14.91 -5.49
C THR A 219 3.87 14.32 -4.97
N LEU A 220 4.26 13.14 -5.47
CA LEU A 220 5.59 12.58 -5.19
C LEU A 220 6.75 13.48 -5.66
N ASN A 221 6.49 14.35 -6.65
CA ASN A 221 7.50 15.32 -7.10
C ASN A 221 7.51 16.61 -6.26
N ARG A 222 6.44 16.87 -5.51
CA ARG A 222 6.32 18.07 -4.66
C ARG A 222 5.39 17.78 -3.48
N LEU A 223 5.94 17.20 -2.43
CA LEU A 223 5.21 16.85 -1.21
C LEU A 223 5.47 17.89 -0.13
N LYS A 224 4.42 18.51 0.38
CA LYS A 224 4.46 19.39 1.54
C LYS A 224 4.16 18.58 2.80
N VAL A 225 5.04 18.70 3.79
CA VAL A 225 4.87 18.08 5.12
C VAL A 225 4.81 19.20 6.16
N LYS A 226 3.70 19.26 6.89
CA LYS A 226 3.49 20.28 7.93
C LYS A 226 2.93 19.63 9.20
N GLY A 227 3.49 19.98 10.35
CA GLY A 227 3.02 19.43 11.62
C GLY A 227 3.90 19.79 12.80
N ASN A 228 3.66 19.13 13.91
CA ASN A 228 4.38 19.33 15.17
C ASN A 228 5.30 18.14 15.44
N ILE A 229 6.55 18.45 15.76
CA ILE A 229 7.56 17.48 16.21
C ILE A 229 7.75 17.72 17.71
N THR A 230 7.74 16.63 18.48
CA THR A 230 8.05 16.64 19.92
C THR A 230 9.19 15.67 20.21
N SER A 231 10.02 16.03 21.17
CA SER A 231 11.14 15.22 21.68
C SER A 231 11.39 15.53 23.16
N SER A 232 12.33 14.84 23.78
CA SER A 232 12.82 15.17 25.12
C SER A 232 13.47 16.56 25.21
N LEU A 233 13.88 17.13 24.07
CA LEU A 233 14.53 18.45 23.98
C LEU A 233 13.52 19.59 23.83
N GLY A 234 12.24 19.29 23.62
CA GLY A 234 11.18 20.27 23.40
C GLY A 234 10.29 19.95 22.19
N ALA A 235 9.54 20.96 21.76
CA ALA A 235 8.63 20.88 20.62
C ALA A 235 8.97 21.95 19.58
N LEU A 236 8.77 21.62 18.31
CA LEU A 236 8.92 22.54 17.19
C LEU A 236 7.85 22.26 16.12
N THR A 237 7.56 23.25 15.30
CA THR A 237 6.71 23.11 14.13
C THR A 237 7.57 22.86 12.91
N ALA A 238 7.24 21.80 12.13
CA ALA A 238 7.82 21.53 10.83
C ALA A 238 6.92 22.10 9.73
N ASP A 239 7.52 22.75 8.74
CA ASP A 239 6.90 23.11 7.46
C ASP A 239 7.96 22.90 6.38
N ALA A 240 7.88 21.77 5.68
CA ALA A 240 8.92 21.32 4.76
C ALA A 240 8.32 20.91 3.41
N TYR A 241 9.12 21.04 2.37
CA TYR A 241 8.84 20.51 1.04
C TYR A 241 9.84 19.41 0.69
N ILE A 242 9.33 18.23 0.37
CA ILE A 242 10.13 17.15 -0.20
C ILE A 242 9.89 17.19 -1.71
N ARG A 243 10.96 17.22 -2.50
CA ARG A 243 10.90 17.30 -3.96
C ARG A 243 11.55 16.08 -4.58
N ASP A 244 11.06 15.71 -5.76
CA ASP A 244 11.69 14.71 -6.64
C ASP A 244 11.94 13.35 -5.95
N ILE A 245 10.97 12.86 -5.17
CA ILE A 245 11.06 11.56 -4.48
C ILE A 245 11.39 10.43 -5.46
N LEU A 246 10.86 10.49 -6.70
CA LEU A 246 11.05 9.46 -7.73
C LEU A 246 12.30 9.69 -8.59
N THR A 247 12.83 10.91 -8.64
CA THR A 247 13.98 11.29 -9.48
C THR A 247 15.07 11.84 -8.58
N ASN A 248 16.06 11.11 -8.14
CA ASN A 248 17.25 11.55 -7.42
C ASN A 248 17.05 12.84 -6.58
N GLY A 249 16.16 12.77 -5.60
CA GLY A 249 15.68 13.93 -4.85
C GLY A 249 16.79 14.77 -4.26
N LYS A 250 16.73 16.08 -4.52
CA LYS A 250 17.39 17.07 -3.66
C LYS A 250 16.33 17.59 -2.70
N ALA A 251 16.46 17.22 -1.42
CA ALA A 251 15.75 17.90 -0.36
C ALA A 251 16.35 19.32 -0.22
N CYS A 252 15.52 20.33 -0.34
CA CYS A 252 15.86 21.71 0.03
C CYS A 252 15.31 22.03 1.40
#